data_fe8363a7aa04fbaa1305df440e2f8358
#
_entry.id   fe8363a7aa04fbaa1305df440e2f8358
#
_cell.length_a   1.000
_cell.length_b   1.000
_cell.length_c   1.000
_cell.angle_alpha   90.00
_cell.angle_beta   90.00
_cell.angle_gamma   90.00
#
_symmetry.space_group_name_H-M   'P 1'
#
loop_
_entity.id
_entity.type
_entity.pdbx_description
1 polymer ?
#
loop_
_entity_poly.entity_id
_entity_poly.type
_entity_poly.pdbx_seq_one_letter_code
_entity_poly.pdbx_strand_id
1 'polypeptide(L)'
;MTDILVVFTGGTIGSRQSGAVIDVDDGAGYALLDRYRESAGPWAEEIRFTAAQPMTLLSENMTPGHWLALVRCLRGRLASEQGPYAGVIVTHGSDTLPYTAAMLGYAFADARLPIVLTAANRPLDDPRSNGLRNFAAAVDFILDAALPGVYAVFENDRGEMPVMLGTRMTEA
;
A
#
# COMPACT_ATOMS: atom_id res chain seq x y z
N MET A 1 4.75 -19.99 6.07
CA MET A 1 4.82 -18.95 5.01
C MET A 1 3.57 -18.10 5.13
N THR A 2 3.72 -16.80 5.37
CA THR A 2 2.62 -15.85 5.60
C THR A 2 2.26 -15.15 4.30
N ASP A 3 0.99 -15.18 3.91
CA ASP A 3 0.52 -14.54 2.68
C ASP A 3 0.04 -13.12 2.92
N ILE A 4 0.58 -12.17 2.18
CA ILE A 4 0.14 -10.77 2.16
C ILE A 4 -0.29 -10.41 0.74
N LEU A 5 -1.51 -9.90 0.60
CA LEU A 5 -1.98 -9.34 -0.66
C LEU A 5 -1.47 -7.91 -0.82
N VAL A 6 -0.79 -7.62 -1.92
CA VAL A 6 -0.34 -6.27 -2.25
C VAL A 6 -1.11 -5.76 -3.47
N VAL A 7 -1.84 -4.67 -3.29
CA VAL A 7 -2.66 -4.06 -4.34
C VAL A 7 -2.01 -2.75 -4.77
N PHE A 8 -1.52 -2.72 -5.99
CA PHE A 8 -0.90 -1.54 -6.60
C PHE A 8 -1.96 -0.68 -7.28
N THR A 9 -1.99 0.61 -6.97
CA THR A 9 -2.89 1.59 -7.64
C THR A 9 -2.12 2.62 -8.46
N GLY A 10 -0.79 2.57 -8.45
CA GLY A 10 0.10 3.58 -9.02
C GLY A 10 0.64 4.51 -7.92
N GLY A 11 0.62 5.81 -8.20
CA GLY A 11 1.20 6.82 -7.31
C GLY A 11 2.73 6.86 -7.33
N THR A 12 3.33 7.69 -6.48
CA THR A 12 4.77 7.93 -6.44
C THR A 12 5.57 6.67 -6.08
N ILE A 13 5.03 5.80 -5.23
CA ILE A 13 5.65 4.53 -4.84
C ILE A 13 5.70 3.54 -6.03
N GLY A 14 4.79 3.69 -7.01
CA GLY A 14 4.74 2.91 -8.25
C GLY A 14 5.21 3.71 -9.47
N SER A 15 6.03 4.75 -9.31
CA SER A 15 6.49 5.60 -10.41
C SER A 15 8.00 5.63 -10.54
N ARG A 16 8.47 5.97 -11.75
CA ARG A 16 9.88 6.27 -12.03
C ARG A 16 10.03 7.73 -12.43
N GLN A 17 11.15 8.31 -12.05
CA GLN A 17 11.50 9.66 -12.50
C GLN A 17 12.19 9.58 -13.87
N SER A 18 11.56 10.14 -14.90
CA SER A 18 12.16 10.34 -16.23
C SER A 18 12.37 11.83 -16.48
N GLY A 19 13.56 12.34 -16.16
CA GLY A 19 13.85 13.77 -16.26
C GLY A 19 13.05 14.60 -15.25
N ALA A 20 12.27 15.58 -15.74
CA ALA A 20 11.42 16.45 -14.89
C ALA A 20 9.98 15.91 -14.70
N VAL A 21 9.66 14.76 -15.30
CA VAL A 21 8.31 14.19 -15.25
C VAL A 21 8.33 12.93 -14.41
N ILE A 22 7.36 12.80 -13.51
CA ILE A 22 7.06 11.57 -12.77
C ILE A 22 5.97 10.86 -13.55
N ASP A 23 6.26 9.65 -14.05
CA ASP A 23 5.29 8.82 -14.74
C ASP A 23 5.08 7.50 -13.99
N VAL A 24 3.89 6.94 -14.08
CA VAL A 24 3.54 5.69 -13.39
C VAL A 24 3.97 4.53 -14.26
N ASP A 25 4.75 3.62 -13.67
CA ASP A 25 5.29 2.44 -14.34
C ASP A 25 4.62 1.17 -13.81
N ASP A 26 4.06 0.36 -14.72
CA ASP A 26 3.45 -0.94 -14.38
C ASP A 26 4.43 -1.93 -13.72
N GLY A 27 5.73 -1.77 -13.96
CA GLY A 27 6.78 -2.60 -13.35
C GLY A 27 7.25 -2.13 -11.97
N ALA A 28 6.95 -0.89 -11.56
CA ALA A 28 7.49 -0.31 -10.33
C ALA A 28 6.98 -0.99 -9.06
N GLY A 29 5.77 -1.53 -9.08
CA GLY A 29 5.22 -2.31 -7.98
C GLY A 29 6.04 -3.56 -7.66
N TYR A 30 6.47 -4.28 -8.68
CA TYR A 30 7.33 -5.46 -8.49
C TYR A 30 8.72 -5.06 -8.01
N ALA A 31 9.28 -3.95 -8.50
CA ALA A 31 10.55 -3.42 -8.01
C ALA A 31 10.52 -3.07 -6.50
N LEU A 32 9.38 -2.61 -5.98
CA LEU A 32 9.20 -2.39 -4.54
C LEU A 32 9.33 -3.70 -3.75
N LEU A 33 8.69 -4.77 -4.22
CA LEU A 33 8.73 -6.07 -3.55
C LEU A 33 10.15 -6.67 -3.56
N ASP A 34 10.87 -6.53 -4.66
CA ASP A 34 12.24 -7.02 -4.78
C ASP A 34 13.18 -6.24 -3.85
N ARG A 35 13.09 -4.91 -3.83
CA ARG A 35 13.86 -4.07 -2.89
C ARG A 35 13.54 -4.37 -1.42
N TYR A 36 12.28 -4.64 -1.12
CA TYR A 36 11.91 -5.05 0.23
C TYR A 36 12.58 -6.36 0.61
N ARG A 37 12.54 -7.38 -0.26
CA ARG A 37 13.20 -8.67 -0.01
C ARG A 37 14.70 -8.52 0.21
N GLU A 38 15.36 -7.71 -0.62
CA GLU A 38 16.80 -7.41 -0.49
C GLU A 38 17.13 -6.72 0.84
N SER A 39 16.28 -5.80 1.30
CA SER A 39 16.51 -5.03 2.54
C SER A 39 16.17 -5.80 3.81
N ALA A 40 15.13 -6.62 3.76
CA ALA A 40 14.62 -7.35 4.92
C ALA A 40 15.42 -8.62 5.25
N GLY A 41 16.23 -9.12 4.31
CA GLY A 41 17.08 -10.29 4.51
C GLY A 41 16.31 -11.61 4.57
N PRO A 42 16.91 -12.68 5.14
CA PRO A 42 16.39 -14.05 5.04
C PRO A 42 14.98 -14.26 5.60
N TRP A 43 14.57 -13.49 6.60
CA TRP A 43 13.23 -13.63 7.18
C TRP A 43 12.11 -13.26 6.21
N ALA A 44 12.39 -12.41 5.22
CA ALA A 44 11.43 -12.09 4.16
C ALA A 44 11.05 -13.29 3.29
N GLU A 45 11.84 -14.35 3.30
CA GLU A 45 11.55 -15.60 2.59
C GLU A 45 10.32 -16.33 3.19
N GLU A 46 9.96 -16.02 4.42
CA GLU A 46 8.76 -16.56 5.07
C GLU A 46 7.48 -15.84 4.63
N ILE A 47 7.60 -14.74 3.87
CA ILE A 47 6.48 -13.94 3.40
C ILE A 47 6.28 -14.18 1.91
N ARG A 48 5.06 -14.56 1.54
CA ARG A 48 4.61 -14.61 0.16
C ARG A 48 3.78 -13.39 -0.16
N PHE A 49 4.20 -12.59 -1.13
CA PHE A 49 3.41 -11.49 -1.65
C PHE A 49 2.61 -11.94 -2.87
N THR A 50 1.28 -11.79 -2.78
CA THR A 50 0.38 -11.95 -3.92
C THR A 50 0.05 -10.55 -4.44
N ALA A 51 0.36 -10.27 -5.70
CA ALA A 51 0.16 -8.95 -6.28
C ALA A 51 -1.17 -8.83 -7.05
N ALA A 52 -1.79 -7.68 -6.98
CA ALA A 52 -2.91 -7.27 -7.83
C ALA A 52 -2.73 -5.80 -8.23
N GLN A 53 -3.11 -5.45 -9.46
CA GLN A 53 -2.99 -4.09 -10.00
C GLN A 53 -4.26 -3.72 -10.75
N PRO A 54 -5.31 -3.27 -10.04
CA PRO A 54 -6.58 -2.93 -10.66
C PRO A 54 -6.53 -1.64 -11.49
N MET A 55 -5.52 -0.80 -11.26
CA MET A 55 -5.33 0.49 -11.96
C MET A 55 -3.88 0.95 -11.84
N THR A 56 -3.51 1.90 -12.69
CA THR A 56 -2.21 2.57 -12.71
C THR A 56 -2.43 4.05 -12.96
N LEU A 57 -2.43 4.86 -11.89
CA LEU A 57 -2.69 6.31 -12.01
C LEU A 57 -1.97 7.12 -10.93
N LEU A 58 -1.75 8.39 -11.20
CA LEU A 58 -1.38 9.37 -10.18
C LEU A 58 -2.61 9.69 -9.31
N SER A 59 -2.42 9.81 -8.00
CA SER A 59 -3.53 9.87 -7.05
C SER A 59 -4.42 11.10 -7.18
N GLU A 60 -3.89 12.22 -7.68
CA GLU A 60 -4.67 13.41 -8.00
C GLU A 60 -5.75 13.17 -9.07
N ASN A 61 -5.61 12.09 -9.86
CA ASN A 61 -6.58 11.68 -10.87
C ASN A 61 -7.61 10.65 -10.34
N MET A 62 -7.61 10.39 -9.04
CA MET A 62 -8.54 9.46 -8.42
C MET A 62 -10.00 9.95 -8.55
N THR A 63 -10.88 9.06 -8.96
CA THR A 63 -12.32 9.32 -9.12
C THR A 63 -13.14 8.30 -8.34
N PRO A 64 -14.44 8.54 -8.11
CA PRO A 64 -15.33 7.54 -7.50
C PRO A 64 -15.36 6.19 -8.24
N GLY A 65 -15.18 6.21 -9.56
CA GLY A 65 -15.09 4.99 -10.38
C GLY A 65 -13.84 4.16 -10.06
N HIS A 66 -12.72 4.80 -9.81
CA HIS A 66 -11.47 4.15 -9.40
C HIS A 66 -11.60 3.55 -8.00
N TRP A 67 -12.22 4.26 -7.04
CA TRP A 67 -12.50 3.70 -5.72
C TRP A 67 -13.40 2.47 -5.80
N LEU A 68 -14.43 2.50 -6.65
CA LEU A 68 -15.30 1.35 -6.84
C LEU A 68 -14.53 0.15 -7.43
N ALA A 69 -13.63 0.39 -8.38
CA ALA A 69 -12.76 -0.65 -8.94
C ALA A 69 -11.84 -1.25 -7.87
N LEU A 70 -11.24 -0.41 -7.01
CA LEU A 70 -10.41 -0.85 -5.90
C LEU A 70 -11.21 -1.71 -4.90
N VAL A 71 -12.41 -1.27 -4.50
CA VAL A 71 -13.28 -2.03 -3.59
C VAL A 71 -13.66 -3.39 -4.20
N ARG A 72 -14.01 -3.42 -5.49
CA ARG A 72 -14.34 -4.68 -6.20
C ARG A 72 -13.13 -5.62 -6.25
N CYS A 73 -11.95 -5.10 -6.54
CA CYS A 73 -10.72 -5.88 -6.54
C CYS A 73 -10.47 -6.51 -5.16
N LEU A 74 -10.49 -5.70 -4.10
CA LEU A 74 -10.27 -6.16 -2.73
C LEU A 74 -11.29 -7.22 -2.32
N ARG A 75 -12.59 -6.96 -2.53
CA ARG A 75 -13.64 -7.94 -2.20
C ARG A 75 -13.48 -9.24 -2.97
N GLY A 76 -13.18 -9.17 -4.26
CA GLY A 76 -12.96 -10.36 -5.09
C GLY A 76 -11.76 -11.19 -4.62
N ARG A 77 -10.65 -10.53 -4.27
CA ARG A 77 -9.46 -11.21 -3.77
C ARG A 77 -9.66 -11.83 -2.39
N LEU A 78 -10.32 -11.11 -1.49
CA LEU A 78 -10.60 -11.60 -0.13
C LEU A 78 -11.65 -12.71 -0.09
N ALA A 79 -12.54 -12.78 -1.07
CA ALA A 79 -13.53 -13.85 -1.22
C ALA A 79 -12.99 -15.08 -1.98
N SER A 80 -11.80 -14.99 -2.60
CA SER A 80 -11.25 -16.09 -3.41
C SER A 80 -10.67 -17.19 -2.52
N GLU A 81 -10.66 -18.43 -3.06
CA GLU A 81 -10.07 -19.61 -2.40
C GLU A 81 -8.54 -19.54 -2.27
N GLN A 82 -7.89 -18.52 -2.84
CA GLN A 82 -6.43 -18.31 -2.78
C GLN A 82 -5.95 -17.78 -1.43
N GLY A 83 -6.85 -17.44 -0.48
CA GLY A 83 -6.51 -17.01 0.88
C GLY A 83 -6.73 -18.09 1.92
N PRO A 84 -6.27 -17.93 3.17
CA PRO A 84 -6.39 -16.67 3.92
C PRO A 84 -5.12 -15.82 3.87
N TYR A 85 -5.26 -14.55 3.47
CA TYR A 85 -4.19 -13.56 3.64
C TYR A 85 -4.07 -13.15 5.12
N ALA A 86 -2.85 -12.93 5.60
CA ALA A 86 -2.62 -12.32 6.92
C ALA A 86 -3.01 -10.84 6.95
N GLY A 87 -2.92 -10.17 5.80
CA GLY A 87 -3.31 -8.79 5.61
C GLY A 87 -3.23 -8.34 4.17
N VAL A 88 -3.62 -7.10 3.95
CA VAL A 88 -3.56 -6.44 2.65
C VAL A 88 -2.75 -5.16 2.76
N ILE A 89 -1.86 -4.92 1.81
CA ILE A 89 -1.20 -3.62 1.62
C ILE A 89 -1.74 -3.00 0.33
N VAL A 90 -2.18 -1.75 0.40
CA VAL A 90 -2.57 -0.96 -0.76
C VAL A 90 -1.54 0.14 -0.96
N THR A 91 -0.73 0.06 -2.01
CA THR A 91 0.16 1.14 -2.37
C THR A 91 -0.59 2.22 -3.15
N HIS A 92 -0.40 3.47 -2.78
CA HIS A 92 -1.18 4.60 -3.25
C HIS A 92 -0.29 5.82 -3.50
N GLY A 93 -0.83 6.88 -4.08
CA GLY A 93 -0.18 8.19 -4.10
C GLY A 93 -0.54 9.02 -2.87
N SER A 94 0.38 9.89 -2.41
CA SER A 94 0.20 10.68 -1.19
C SER A 94 -0.96 11.66 -1.25
N ASP A 95 -1.21 12.31 -2.40
CA ASP A 95 -2.18 13.42 -2.52
C ASP A 95 -3.60 13.07 -2.10
N THR A 96 -4.06 11.87 -2.39
CA THR A 96 -5.42 11.44 -2.02
C THR A 96 -5.43 10.19 -1.12
N LEU A 97 -4.29 9.86 -0.51
CA LEU A 97 -4.19 8.76 0.45
C LEU A 97 -5.22 8.86 1.59
N PRO A 98 -5.41 10.02 2.25
CA PRO A 98 -6.38 10.16 3.33
C PRO A 98 -7.81 9.86 2.89
N TYR A 99 -8.18 10.33 1.69
CA TYR A 99 -9.54 10.12 1.16
C TYR A 99 -9.79 8.64 0.83
N THR A 100 -8.82 7.97 0.22
CA THR A 100 -8.91 6.53 -0.09
C THR A 100 -8.91 5.71 1.19
N ALA A 101 -8.09 6.06 2.18
CA ALA A 101 -8.05 5.39 3.47
C ALA A 101 -9.39 5.52 4.23
N ALA A 102 -9.98 6.71 4.24
CA ALA A 102 -11.29 6.93 4.84
C ALA A 102 -12.40 6.15 4.11
N MET A 103 -12.42 6.20 2.78
CA MET A 103 -13.38 5.48 1.96
C MET A 103 -13.30 3.96 2.18
N LEU A 104 -12.08 3.40 2.19
CA LEU A 104 -11.90 1.98 2.49
C LEU A 104 -12.27 1.65 3.94
N GLY A 105 -12.02 2.56 4.90
CA GLY A 105 -12.42 2.41 6.28
C GLY A 105 -13.92 2.22 6.45
N TYR A 106 -14.74 2.91 5.66
CA TYR A 106 -16.19 2.70 5.63
C TYR A 106 -16.59 1.46 4.81
N ALA A 107 -15.96 1.24 3.65
CA ALA A 107 -16.31 0.11 2.77
C ALA A 107 -15.96 -1.27 3.37
N PHE A 108 -14.97 -1.31 4.28
CA PHE A 108 -14.47 -2.50 4.94
C PHE A 108 -14.53 -2.36 6.47
N ALA A 109 -15.58 -1.73 6.99
CA ALA A 109 -15.79 -1.59 8.44
C ALA A 109 -15.91 -2.95 9.17
N ASP A 110 -16.22 -4.02 8.42
CA ASP A 110 -16.32 -5.40 8.88
C ASP A 110 -15.08 -6.23 8.54
N ALA A 111 -13.97 -5.61 8.15
CA ALA A 111 -12.73 -6.30 7.83
C ALA A 111 -12.28 -7.20 8.98
N ARG A 112 -11.89 -8.43 8.66
CA ARG A 112 -11.40 -9.42 9.63
C ARG A 112 -9.88 -9.56 9.66
N LEU A 113 -9.19 -8.75 8.87
CA LEU A 113 -7.75 -8.68 8.76
C LEU A 113 -7.33 -7.21 8.56
N PRO A 114 -6.06 -6.87 8.80
CA PRO A 114 -5.57 -5.52 8.52
C PRO A 114 -5.52 -5.23 7.02
N ILE A 115 -6.05 -4.07 6.62
CA ILE A 115 -5.89 -3.46 5.31
C ILE A 115 -5.10 -2.18 5.52
N VAL A 116 -3.87 -2.15 5.06
CA VAL A 116 -2.92 -1.05 5.34
C VAL A 116 -2.62 -0.30 4.05
N LEU A 117 -2.96 0.99 4.02
CA LEU A 117 -2.59 1.86 2.91
C LEU A 117 -1.22 2.48 3.18
N THR A 118 -0.43 2.64 2.14
CA THR A 118 0.85 3.35 2.20
C THR A 118 1.17 4.04 0.88
N ALA A 119 2.07 5.01 0.94
CA ALA A 119 2.52 5.78 -0.22
C ALA A 119 4.02 6.11 -0.09
N ALA A 120 4.54 6.92 -1.00
CA ALA A 120 5.87 7.46 -0.92
C ALA A 120 5.87 8.97 -1.23
N ASN A 121 6.72 9.72 -0.55
CA ASN A 121 6.93 11.15 -0.81
C ASN A 121 7.74 11.41 -2.08
N ARG A 122 8.50 10.41 -2.55
CA ARG A 122 9.36 10.45 -3.74
C ARG A 122 9.38 9.10 -4.43
N PRO A 123 9.69 9.03 -5.74
CA PRO A 123 9.91 7.77 -6.43
C PRO A 123 10.95 6.90 -5.71
N LEU A 124 10.80 5.59 -5.80
CA LEU A 124 11.68 4.62 -5.12
C LEU A 124 13.17 4.74 -5.52
N ASP A 125 13.45 5.31 -6.69
CA ASP A 125 14.82 5.52 -7.18
C ASP A 125 15.48 6.75 -6.54
N ASP A 126 14.74 7.66 -5.90
CA ASP A 126 15.31 8.75 -5.12
C ASP A 126 15.80 8.20 -3.76
N PRO A 127 17.08 8.37 -3.40
CA PRO A 127 17.63 7.88 -2.12
C PRO A 127 16.97 8.51 -0.88
N ARG A 128 16.22 9.60 -1.06
CA ARG A 128 15.45 10.26 0.01
C ARG A 128 14.03 9.74 0.13
N SER A 129 13.63 8.77 -0.72
CA SER A 129 12.29 8.20 -0.67
C SER A 129 12.04 7.49 0.67
N ASN A 130 10.86 7.73 1.23
CA ASN A 130 10.38 6.98 2.40
C ASN A 130 9.57 5.72 2.00
N GLY A 131 9.37 5.47 0.70
CA GLY A 131 8.46 4.43 0.21
C GLY A 131 8.80 3.03 0.71
N LEU A 132 10.09 2.65 0.71
CA LEU A 132 10.50 1.33 1.19
C LEU A 132 10.30 1.19 2.71
N ARG A 133 10.59 2.25 3.49
CA ARG A 133 10.38 2.24 4.94
C ARG A 133 8.89 2.18 5.28
N ASN A 134 8.06 2.94 4.57
CA ASN A 134 6.61 2.92 4.74
C ASN A 134 6.04 1.52 4.43
N PHE A 135 6.52 0.88 3.35
CA PHE A 135 6.10 -0.46 2.98
C PHE A 135 6.53 -1.49 4.04
N ALA A 136 7.77 -1.42 4.51
CA ALA A 136 8.28 -2.30 5.57
C ALA A 136 7.44 -2.17 6.85
N ALA A 137 7.15 -0.95 7.29
CA ALA A 137 6.31 -0.71 8.46
C ALA A 137 4.86 -1.23 8.28
N ALA A 138 4.32 -1.20 7.05
CA ALA A 138 3.02 -1.82 6.77
C ALA A 138 3.07 -3.34 6.88
N VAL A 139 4.16 -3.98 6.44
CA VAL A 139 4.38 -5.42 6.62
C VAL A 139 4.51 -5.77 8.10
N ASP A 140 5.35 -5.04 8.85
CA ASP A 140 5.57 -5.25 10.29
C ASP A 140 4.25 -5.12 11.06
N PHE A 141 3.43 -4.12 10.75
CA PHE A 141 2.12 -3.96 11.39
C PHE A 141 1.18 -5.15 11.13
N ILE A 142 1.18 -5.70 9.91
CA ILE A 142 0.39 -6.88 9.58
C ILE A 142 0.87 -8.10 10.37
N LEU A 143 2.18 -8.29 10.48
CA LEU A 143 2.77 -9.47 11.13
C LEU A 143 2.67 -9.42 12.66
N ASP A 144 2.95 -8.25 13.26
CA ASP A 144 3.08 -8.10 14.69
C ASP A 144 1.75 -7.76 15.37
N ALA A 145 1.02 -6.78 14.85
CA ALA A 145 -0.21 -6.32 15.48
C ALA A 145 -1.43 -7.13 15.06
N ALA A 146 -1.50 -7.55 13.79
CA ALA A 146 -2.58 -8.34 13.19
C ALA A 146 -3.99 -7.79 13.51
N LEU A 147 -4.12 -6.47 13.72
CA LEU A 147 -5.38 -5.83 14.12
C LEU A 147 -6.30 -5.67 12.92
N PRO A 148 -7.52 -6.28 12.93
CA PRO A 148 -8.48 -6.10 11.86
C PRO A 148 -8.91 -4.63 11.71
N GLY A 149 -9.11 -4.19 10.47
CA GLY A 149 -9.53 -2.84 10.16
C GLY A 149 -8.72 -2.20 9.03
N VAL A 150 -8.99 -0.94 8.75
CA VAL A 150 -8.31 -0.17 7.72
C VAL A 150 -7.43 0.89 8.35
N TYR A 151 -6.16 0.88 7.97
CA TYR A 151 -5.09 1.71 8.52
C TYR A 151 -4.32 2.40 7.40
N ALA A 152 -3.60 3.45 7.74
CA ALA A 152 -2.58 4.05 6.90
C ALA A 152 -1.26 4.13 7.66
N VAL A 153 -0.16 3.86 6.96
CA VAL A 153 1.20 3.99 7.48
C VAL A 153 1.96 4.93 6.56
N PHE A 154 2.48 5.99 7.13
CA PHE A 154 3.26 6.99 6.38
C PHE A 154 4.22 7.72 7.34
N GLU A 155 5.51 7.76 6.99
CA GLU A 155 6.53 8.49 7.76
C GLU A 155 6.28 9.99 7.69
N ASN A 156 6.16 10.63 8.85
CA ASN A 156 5.94 12.06 8.96
C ASN A 156 7.26 12.86 8.82
N ASP A 157 7.16 14.18 8.79
CA ASP A 157 8.32 15.09 8.67
C ASP A 157 9.33 15.00 9.83
N ARG A 158 8.96 14.36 10.95
CA ARG A 158 9.84 14.12 12.10
C ARG A 158 10.56 12.77 12.01
N GLY A 159 10.34 12.00 10.95
CA GLY A 159 10.88 10.66 10.80
C GLY A 159 10.18 9.60 11.66
N GLU A 160 9.01 9.92 12.22
CA GLU A 160 8.19 8.96 12.96
C GLU A 160 7.29 8.18 11.98
N MET A 161 7.00 6.93 12.31
CA MET A 161 6.18 6.03 11.50
C MET A 161 4.83 5.73 12.19
N PRO A 162 3.89 6.67 12.23
CA PRO A 162 2.61 6.43 12.86
C PRO A 162 1.76 5.46 12.05
N VAL A 163 1.05 4.59 12.76
CA VAL A 163 -0.06 3.81 12.21
C VAL A 163 -1.36 4.54 12.57
N MET A 164 -2.07 4.98 11.57
CA MET A 164 -3.28 5.78 11.72
C MET A 164 -4.51 4.98 11.29
N LEU A 165 -5.63 5.12 12.01
CA LEU A 165 -6.90 4.62 11.49
C LEU A 165 -7.23 5.34 10.17
N GLY A 166 -7.64 4.59 9.15
CA GLY A 166 -7.91 5.14 7.83
C GLY A 166 -8.92 6.28 7.82
N THR A 167 -9.90 6.25 8.72
CA THR A 167 -10.91 7.31 8.89
C THR A 167 -10.42 8.52 9.70
N ARG A 168 -9.17 8.52 10.18
CA ARG A 168 -8.61 9.61 11.01
C ARG A 168 -7.34 10.23 10.43
N MET A 169 -6.90 9.78 9.28
CA MET A 169 -5.79 10.40 8.57
C MET A 169 -6.26 11.71 7.93
N THR A 170 -5.52 12.80 8.15
CA THR A 170 -5.84 14.12 7.59
C THR A 170 -4.93 14.51 6.44
N GLU A 171 -3.67 14.05 6.47
CA GLU A 171 -2.64 14.35 5.47
C GLU A 171 -1.57 13.24 5.45
N ALA A 172 -0.77 13.18 4.38
CA ALA A 172 0.35 12.26 4.20
C ALA A 172 1.66 13.03 3.99
#